data_cbf75c6fbe5d3fa3ae2f34ba187489d8
#
_entry.id   cbf75c6fbe5d3fa3ae2f34ba187489d8
#
_cell.length_a   1.000
_cell.length_b   1.000
_cell.length_c   1.000
_cell.angle_alpha   90.00
_cell.angle_beta   90.00
_cell.angle_gamma   90.00
#
_symmetry.space_group_name_H-M   'P 1'
#
loop_
_entity.id
_entity.type
_entity.pdbx_description
1 polymer ?
#
loop_
_entity_poly.entity_id
_entity_poly.type
_entity_poly.pdbx_seq_one_letter_code
_entity_poly.pdbx_strand_id
1 'polypeptide(L)'
;DWTSLREEFALLNARQQQIQGALALARHDSEELQASLSEHHVAALKALLDALPLQACRHAWQLPPNNPFLRPPVKDERAGLIRGQTSAHRGLRTFAQDRSRGRRELSALSFTPASADEHDEGALYLRWRLDCPLPTALENALQPLRENAGQAGVDLSFDSIGNDWRVKMVGLHQPMPAILDELARSLNPPEDDLRPGPAATPMIAIRQLLKALPACCAGVQPHTQAPSMSWTRARWEGLGIGLPAHCEAALKSAAARLPGQPDTLEGEFASLSGQHLWHEINTDALDAALLLFCPTPTRSLADEAAWRLLAHLLQGPFYQRVRVELQIGYAVFSGVRQINGQTGLLFGVQSPSVSLDGIMEHLRTFLAQLPALIDASDNLGHPALAQQFTAQALPIAQAAELLWQARLAGHPSDYLALLQHAIQ
;
A
#
# COMPACT_ATOMS: atom_id res chain seq x y z
N ASP A 1 17.82 7.74 -15.10
CA ASP A 1 18.73 8.45 -14.21
C ASP A 1 19.99 7.58 -13.99
N TRP A 2 21.18 8.20 -14.11
CA TRP A 2 22.47 7.50 -14.00
C TRP A 2 22.69 6.86 -12.61
N THR A 3 22.03 7.36 -11.59
CA THR A 3 22.09 6.83 -10.23
C THR A 3 21.36 5.51 -10.12
N SER A 4 20.15 5.42 -10.66
CA SER A 4 19.35 4.19 -10.71
C SER A 4 20.04 3.10 -11.55
N LEU A 5 20.63 3.47 -12.70
CA LEU A 5 21.42 2.55 -13.52
C LEU A 5 22.67 2.03 -12.78
N ARG A 6 23.34 2.86 -11.98
CA ARG A 6 24.46 2.43 -11.15
C ARG A 6 24.05 1.45 -10.06
N GLU A 7 22.90 1.68 -9.43
CA GLU A 7 22.36 0.78 -8.40
C GLU A 7 21.95 -0.56 -9.00
N GLU A 8 21.30 -0.57 -10.16
CA GLU A 8 21.01 -1.82 -10.89
C GLU A 8 22.30 -2.57 -11.30
N PHE A 9 23.30 -1.86 -11.78
CA PHE A 9 24.60 -2.46 -12.09
C PHE A 9 25.30 -3.02 -10.84
N ALA A 10 25.22 -2.34 -9.71
CA ALA A 10 25.76 -2.82 -8.44
C ALA A 10 25.04 -4.08 -7.95
N LEU A 11 23.71 -4.14 -8.07
CA LEU A 11 22.89 -5.31 -7.77
C LEU A 11 23.18 -6.49 -8.71
N LEU A 12 23.34 -6.23 -10.00
CA LEU A 12 23.73 -7.26 -10.98
C LEU A 12 25.13 -7.80 -10.70
N ASN A 13 26.08 -6.93 -10.36
CA ASN A 13 27.43 -7.37 -9.99
C ASN A 13 27.45 -8.17 -8.68
N ALA A 14 26.67 -7.78 -7.67
CA ALA A 14 26.54 -8.54 -6.43
C ALA A 14 25.91 -9.93 -6.68
N ARG A 15 24.92 -10.00 -7.54
CA ARG A 15 24.28 -11.26 -7.97
C ARG A 15 25.24 -12.13 -8.78
N GLN A 16 26.03 -11.53 -9.65
CA GLN A 16 27.06 -12.24 -10.42
C GLN A 16 28.15 -12.79 -9.50
N GLN A 17 28.57 -12.03 -8.48
CA GLN A 17 29.52 -12.50 -7.47
C GLN A 17 28.95 -13.64 -6.60
N GLN A 18 27.66 -13.58 -6.24
CA GLN A 18 26.97 -14.67 -5.54
C GLN A 18 26.90 -15.93 -6.40
N ILE A 19 26.58 -15.81 -7.68
CA ILE A 19 26.56 -16.94 -8.62
C ILE A 19 27.96 -17.51 -8.81
N GLN A 20 28.97 -16.67 -8.95
CA GLN A 20 30.38 -17.11 -9.04
C GLN A 20 30.85 -17.77 -7.74
N GLY A 21 30.45 -17.26 -6.58
CA GLY A 21 30.73 -17.87 -5.29
C GLY A 21 30.05 -19.24 -5.13
N ALA A 22 28.78 -19.37 -5.54
CA ALA A 22 28.04 -20.62 -5.54
C ALA A 22 28.62 -21.63 -6.53
N LEU A 23 29.06 -21.17 -7.71
CA LEU A 23 29.76 -22.00 -8.69
C LEU A 23 31.15 -22.44 -8.22
N ALA A 24 31.86 -21.59 -7.46
CA ALA A 24 33.15 -21.93 -6.87
C ALA A 24 32.99 -22.98 -5.74
N LEU A 25 31.97 -22.84 -4.91
CA LEU A 25 31.60 -23.86 -3.91
C LEU A 25 31.18 -25.17 -4.56
N ALA A 26 30.33 -25.12 -5.59
CA ALA A 26 29.92 -26.30 -6.33
C ALA A 26 31.11 -26.99 -7.07
N ARG A 27 32.14 -26.23 -7.47
CA ARG A 27 33.39 -26.78 -8.02
C ARG A 27 34.24 -27.47 -6.96
N HIS A 28 34.16 -27.06 -5.73
CA HIS A 28 34.93 -27.66 -4.63
C HIS A 28 34.36 -29.00 -4.16
N ASP A 29 33.05 -29.19 -4.32
CA ASP A 29 32.33 -30.37 -3.83
C ASP A 29 32.10 -31.45 -4.90
N SER A 30 32.51 -31.25 -6.17
CA SER A 30 32.20 -32.26 -7.18
C SER A 30 33.23 -32.35 -8.33
N GLU A 31 34.18 -33.22 -8.20
CA GLU A 31 34.88 -33.82 -9.34
C GLU A 31 33.90 -34.57 -10.27
N GLU A 32 32.76 -35.03 -9.78
CA GLU A 32 31.70 -35.69 -10.56
C GLU A 32 30.88 -34.70 -11.42
N LEU A 33 30.67 -33.45 -11.01
CA LEU A 33 29.95 -32.44 -11.82
C LEU A 33 30.81 -31.90 -12.97
N GLN A 34 32.14 -31.92 -12.86
CA GLN A 34 33.03 -31.55 -13.98
C GLN A 34 32.93 -32.55 -15.15
N ALA A 35 32.63 -33.80 -14.86
CA ALA A 35 32.44 -34.82 -15.89
C ALA A 35 31.13 -34.70 -16.65
N SER A 36 30.11 -33.98 -16.13
CA SER A 36 28.80 -33.86 -16.75
C SER A 36 28.63 -32.64 -17.66
N LEU A 37 29.44 -31.62 -17.52
CA LEU A 37 29.48 -30.44 -18.41
C LEU A 37 30.46 -30.68 -19.55
N SER A 38 30.11 -31.54 -20.51
CA SER A 38 30.94 -31.77 -21.69
C SER A 38 30.96 -30.53 -22.58
N GLU A 39 32.06 -30.37 -23.35
CA GLU A 39 32.23 -29.35 -24.39
C GLU A 39 31.03 -29.29 -25.35
N HIS A 40 30.31 -30.40 -25.50
CA HIS A 40 29.09 -30.52 -26.31
C HIS A 40 27.95 -29.69 -25.74
N HIS A 41 27.77 -29.61 -24.40
CA HIS A 41 26.72 -28.81 -23.78
C HIS A 41 27.03 -27.29 -23.86
N VAL A 42 28.31 -26.93 -23.78
CA VAL A 42 28.76 -25.54 -23.96
C VAL A 42 28.57 -25.11 -25.41
N ALA A 43 28.88 -25.99 -26.38
CA ALA A 43 28.68 -25.74 -27.80
C ALA A 43 27.18 -25.64 -28.16
N ALA A 44 26.32 -26.46 -27.56
CA ALA A 44 24.87 -26.40 -27.74
C ALA A 44 24.25 -25.11 -27.18
N LEU A 45 24.72 -24.65 -26.00
CA LEU A 45 24.31 -23.36 -25.42
C LEU A 45 24.76 -22.18 -26.28
N LYS A 46 25.99 -22.24 -26.81
CA LYS A 46 26.51 -21.22 -27.71
C LYS A 46 25.74 -21.18 -29.02
N ALA A 47 25.41 -22.36 -29.62
CA ALA A 47 24.59 -22.44 -30.79
C ALA A 47 23.17 -21.91 -30.58
N LEU A 48 22.57 -22.13 -29.40
CA LEU A 48 21.29 -21.56 -29.00
C LEU A 48 21.35 -20.02 -28.87
N LEU A 49 22.41 -19.49 -28.28
CA LEU A 49 22.62 -18.04 -28.17
C LEU A 49 22.86 -17.40 -29.54
N ASP A 50 23.63 -18.07 -30.43
CA ASP A 50 23.89 -17.59 -31.80
C ASP A 50 22.64 -17.69 -32.69
N ALA A 51 21.72 -18.61 -32.37
CA ALA A 51 20.45 -18.78 -33.07
C ALA A 51 19.35 -17.82 -32.59
N LEU A 52 19.55 -17.08 -31.50
CA LEU A 52 18.62 -16.03 -31.08
C LEU A 52 18.55 -14.95 -32.17
N PRO A 53 17.36 -14.71 -32.76
CA PRO A 53 17.26 -13.77 -33.87
C PRO A 53 17.58 -12.36 -33.39
N LEU A 54 18.76 -11.85 -33.77
CA LEU A 54 19.16 -10.45 -33.54
C LEU A 54 18.15 -9.43 -34.10
N GLN A 55 17.26 -9.86 -34.99
CA GLN A 55 16.17 -9.07 -35.52
C GLN A 55 15.07 -8.79 -34.52
N ALA A 56 14.88 -9.63 -33.48
CA ALA A 56 13.91 -9.36 -32.41
C ALA A 56 14.26 -8.07 -31.62
N CYS A 57 15.55 -7.71 -31.57
CA CYS A 57 15.98 -6.49 -30.87
C CYS A 57 15.79 -5.20 -31.69
N ARG A 58 15.58 -5.28 -33.00
CA ARG A 58 15.51 -4.08 -33.89
C ARG A 58 14.14 -3.41 -33.88
N HIS A 59 13.08 -4.07 -33.44
CA HIS A 59 11.72 -3.53 -33.47
C HIS A 59 11.21 -2.92 -32.17
N ALA A 60 11.98 -2.98 -31.08
CA ALA A 60 11.44 -2.71 -29.76
C ALA A 60 11.92 -1.41 -29.09
N TRP A 61 12.91 -0.72 -29.65
CA TRP A 61 13.40 0.52 -29.05
C TRP A 61 12.58 1.73 -29.54
N GLN A 62 11.34 1.81 -29.07
CA GLN A 62 10.61 3.06 -29.08
C GLN A 62 10.93 3.78 -27.77
N LEU A 63 11.28 5.04 -27.86
CA LEU A 63 11.36 5.87 -26.66
C LEU A 63 10.01 5.82 -25.94
N PRO A 64 9.99 5.61 -24.62
CA PRO A 64 8.74 5.65 -23.87
C PRO A 64 8.04 6.98 -24.13
N PRO A 65 6.69 7.01 -24.07
CA PRO A 65 5.95 8.26 -24.21
C PRO A 65 6.42 9.28 -23.19
N ASN A 66 6.38 10.55 -23.56
CA ASN A 66 6.85 11.63 -22.69
C ASN A 66 6.01 11.65 -21.39
N ASN A 67 6.63 11.32 -20.26
CA ASN A 67 6.00 11.38 -18.94
C ASN A 67 6.15 12.81 -18.39
N PRO A 68 5.04 13.57 -18.20
CA PRO A 68 5.08 14.95 -17.73
C PRO A 68 5.64 15.10 -16.31
N PHE A 69 5.63 14.05 -15.51
CA PHE A 69 6.12 14.05 -14.13
C PHE A 69 7.64 13.91 -14.03
N LEU A 70 8.32 13.47 -15.10
CA LEU A 70 9.77 13.36 -15.21
C LEU A 70 10.46 14.64 -15.67
N ARG A 71 9.71 15.70 -15.99
CA ARG A 71 10.34 16.97 -16.37
C ARG A 71 11.07 17.54 -15.17
N PRO A 72 12.39 17.82 -15.29
CA PRO A 72 13.05 18.60 -14.27
C PRO A 72 12.33 19.94 -14.13
N PRO A 73 12.19 20.49 -12.90
CA PRO A 73 11.64 21.81 -12.73
C PRO A 73 12.48 22.75 -13.59
N VAL A 74 11.87 23.35 -14.60
CA VAL A 74 12.51 24.43 -15.35
C VAL A 74 12.82 25.48 -14.30
N LYS A 75 14.08 25.72 -14.03
CA LYS A 75 14.53 26.86 -13.23
C LYS A 75 14.23 28.08 -14.08
N ASP A 76 12.97 28.49 -14.07
CA ASP A 76 12.54 29.67 -14.73
C ASP A 76 12.93 30.84 -13.84
N GLU A 77 14.13 31.38 -14.09
CA GLU A 77 14.62 32.58 -13.40
C GLU A 77 13.65 33.78 -13.55
N ARG A 78 12.71 33.70 -14.51
CA ARG A 78 11.63 34.64 -14.71
C ARG A 78 10.38 34.40 -13.84
N ALA A 79 10.25 33.24 -13.22
CA ALA A 79 9.10 32.90 -12.36
C ALA A 79 8.99 33.85 -11.15
N GLY A 80 10.10 34.41 -10.69
CA GLY A 80 10.12 35.43 -9.62
C GLY A 80 9.43 36.74 -9.99
N LEU A 81 9.51 37.15 -11.29
CA LEU A 81 8.89 38.37 -11.77
C LEU A 81 7.38 38.23 -11.99
N ILE A 82 6.90 37.06 -12.37
CA ILE A 82 5.48 36.76 -12.55
C ILE A 82 4.73 36.65 -11.23
N ARG A 83 5.38 36.13 -10.18
CA ARG A 83 4.79 36.02 -8.81
C ARG A 83 4.42 37.39 -8.23
N GLY A 84 5.16 38.45 -8.52
CA GLY A 84 4.87 39.81 -8.05
C GLY A 84 3.60 40.41 -8.68
N GLN A 85 3.28 40.06 -9.93
CA GLN A 85 2.11 40.60 -10.62
C GLN A 85 0.80 39.85 -10.28
N THR A 86 0.85 38.55 -9.97
CA THR A 86 -0.35 37.78 -9.60
C THR A 86 -0.81 38.03 -8.17
N SER A 87 0.08 38.44 -7.26
CA SER A 87 -0.31 38.76 -5.89
C SER A 87 -1.09 40.07 -5.73
N ALA A 88 -0.92 41.01 -6.65
CA ALA A 88 -1.64 42.30 -6.63
C ALA A 88 -3.15 42.17 -7.00
N HIS A 89 -3.53 41.13 -7.73
CA HIS A 89 -4.94 40.89 -8.09
C HIS A 89 -5.73 39.99 -7.13
N ARG A 90 -5.08 39.34 -6.14
CA ARG A 90 -5.76 38.55 -5.14
C ARG A 90 -6.42 39.35 -4.00
N GLY A 91 -6.33 40.67 -4.01
CA GLY A 91 -6.94 41.56 -3.01
C GLY A 91 -8.45 41.79 -3.16
N LEU A 92 -9.10 41.26 -4.17
CA LEU A 92 -10.50 41.53 -4.45
C LEU A 92 -11.41 40.32 -4.04
N ARG A 93 -11.94 40.46 -2.81
CA ARG A 93 -13.20 39.85 -2.36
C ARG A 93 -13.27 38.33 -2.41
N THR A 94 -12.69 37.64 -1.44
CA THR A 94 -13.18 36.31 -1.06
C THR A 94 -14.57 36.44 -0.45
N PHE A 95 -15.61 35.91 -1.10
CA PHE A 95 -16.94 35.79 -0.54
C PHE A 95 -16.86 34.94 0.75
N ALA A 96 -17.81 35.15 1.68
CA ALA A 96 -17.84 34.41 2.94
C ALA A 96 -17.82 32.87 2.75
N GLN A 97 -18.38 32.40 1.65
CA GLN A 97 -18.37 30.98 1.24
C GLN A 97 -16.97 30.49 0.88
N ASP A 98 -16.14 31.29 0.18
CA ASP A 98 -14.76 30.93 -0.15
C ASP A 98 -13.87 30.88 1.07
N ARG A 99 -14.12 31.78 2.05
CA ARG A 99 -13.41 31.75 3.34
C ARG A 99 -13.79 30.52 4.19
N SER A 100 -15.05 30.11 4.15
CA SER A 100 -15.50 28.90 4.86
C SER A 100 -14.95 27.63 4.22
N ARG A 101 -14.87 27.59 2.86
CA ARG A 101 -14.23 26.50 2.11
C ARG A 101 -12.73 26.44 2.44
N GLY A 102 -12.01 27.55 2.34
CA GLY A 102 -10.58 27.60 2.64
C GLY A 102 -10.24 27.16 4.07
N ARG A 103 -11.09 27.45 5.07
CA ARG A 103 -10.92 26.92 6.43
C ARG A 103 -11.16 25.42 6.51
N ARG A 104 -12.17 24.88 5.80
CA ARG A 104 -12.44 23.45 5.74
C ARG A 104 -11.31 22.71 5.03
N GLU A 105 -10.76 23.27 3.95
CA GLU A 105 -9.61 22.70 3.25
C GLU A 105 -8.39 22.61 4.17
N LEU A 106 -8.13 23.62 4.99
CA LEU A 106 -7.05 23.62 5.97
C LEU A 106 -7.26 22.59 7.09
N SER A 107 -8.51 22.29 7.46
CA SER A 107 -8.83 21.25 8.45
C SER A 107 -8.93 19.86 7.85
N ALA A 108 -9.37 19.74 6.61
CA ALA A 108 -9.53 18.47 5.92
C ALA A 108 -8.19 17.88 5.44
N LEU A 109 -7.25 18.73 4.96
CA LEU A 109 -5.90 18.29 4.57
C LEU A 109 -4.90 18.73 5.62
N SER A 110 -4.47 17.81 6.46
CA SER A 110 -3.47 18.01 7.51
C SER A 110 -2.10 17.45 7.10
N PHE A 111 -1.04 17.92 7.75
CA PHE A 111 0.32 17.48 7.49
C PHE A 111 1.00 17.11 8.82
N THR A 112 1.74 16.01 8.78
CA THR A 112 2.56 15.53 9.89
C THR A 112 4.02 15.50 9.42
N PRO A 113 4.97 16.15 10.15
CA PRO A 113 6.37 16.07 9.80
C PRO A 113 6.85 14.61 9.89
N ALA A 114 7.75 14.22 9.00
CA ALA A 114 8.55 13.03 9.21
C ALA A 114 9.66 13.33 10.23
N SER A 115 10.33 12.26 10.68
CA SER A 115 11.57 12.38 11.44
C SER A 115 12.55 13.37 10.80
N ALA A 116 13.42 13.95 11.62
CA ALA A 116 14.27 15.11 11.34
C ALA A 116 15.27 15.00 10.17
N ASP A 117 15.33 13.86 9.49
CA ASP A 117 16.17 13.68 8.29
C ASP A 117 15.42 14.16 7.06
N GLU A 118 16.04 15.03 6.26
CA GLU A 118 15.55 15.47 4.95
C GLU A 118 15.55 14.27 3.99
N HIS A 119 14.43 13.57 3.95
CA HIS A 119 14.19 12.53 2.95
C HIS A 119 13.53 13.15 1.71
N ASP A 120 13.95 12.71 0.53
CA ASP A 120 13.29 13.08 -0.74
C ASP A 120 11.92 12.40 -0.89
N GLU A 121 11.57 11.51 0.03
CA GLU A 121 10.33 10.73 0.04
C GLU A 121 9.31 11.30 1.01
N GLY A 122 8.05 11.12 0.67
CA GLY A 122 6.91 11.48 1.51
C GLY A 122 5.69 10.62 1.17
N ALA A 123 4.58 10.91 1.83
CA ALA A 123 3.32 10.25 1.54
C ALA A 123 2.15 11.24 1.60
N LEU A 124 1.14 10.96 0.77
CA LEU A 124 -0.14 11.66 0.77
C LEU A 124 -1.25 10.62 0.71
N TYR A 125 -2.12 10.65 1.70
CA TYR A 125 -3.35 9.87 1.76
C TYR A 125 -4.54 10.78 1.59
N LEU A 126 -5.50 10.39 0.75
CA LEU A 126 -6.76 11.06 0.55
C LEU A 126 -7.89 10.05 0.68
N ARG A 127 -9.00 10.45 1.26
CA ARG A 127 -10.22 9.65 1.39
C ARG A 127 -11.42 10.49 1.01
N TRP A 128 -12.22 9.96 0.09
CA TRP A 128 -13.56 10.49 -0.22
C TRP A 128 -14.61 9.58 0.37
N ARG A 129 -15.62 10.18 0.97
CA ARG A 129 -16.89 9.49 1.27
C ARG A 129 -17.87 9.79 0.16
N LEU A 130 -18.27 8.73 -0.52
CA LEU A 130 -19.17 8.77 -1.68
C LEU A 130 -20.56 8.23 -1.30
N ASP A 131 -21.59 8.61 -2.04
CA ASP A 131 -22.95 8.05 -1.87
C ASP A 131 -23.06 6.65 -2.51
N CYS A 132 -22.20 6.34 -3.46
CA CYS A 132 -22.11 5.06 -4.15
C CYS A 132 -20.67 4.77 -4.54
N PRO A 133 -20.33 3.51 -4.83
CA PRO A 133 -18.98 3.15 -5.31
C PRO A 133 -18.59 3.93 -6.56
N LEU A 134 -17.30 4.20 -6.70
CA LEU A 134 -16.76 4.85 -7.88
C LEU A 134 -17.02 3.97 -9.13
N PRO A 135 -17.47 4.53 -10.26
CA PRO A 135 -17.66 3.77 -11.47
C PRO A 135 -16.34 3.12 -11.93
N THR A 136 -16.38 1.84 -12.28
CA THR A 136 -15.21 1.10 -12.76
C THR A 136 -14.56 1.75 -13.98
N ALA A 137 -15.37 2.38 -14.85
CA ALA A 137 -14.85 3.12 -16.00
C ALA A 137 -13.94 4.28 -15.59
N LEU A 138 -14.27 4.98 -14.51
CA LEU A 138 -13.44 6.06 -13.97
C LEU A 138 -12.17 5.53 -13.32
N GLU A 139 -12.25 4.43 -12.57
CA GLU A 139 -11.06 3.76 -12.03
C GLU A 139 -10.10 3.32 -13.14
N ASN A 140 -10.63 2.79 -14.25
CA ASN A 140 -9.84 2.41 -15.39
C ASN A 140 -9.19 3.62 -16.12
N ALA A 141 -9.87 4.75 -16.16
CA ALA A 141 -9.33 5.99 -16.72
C ALA A 141 -8.14 6.54 -15.92
N LEU A 142 -8.00 6.17 -14.64
CA LEU A 142 -6.88 6.54 -13.78
C LEU A 142 -5.63 5.64 -13.96
N GLN A 143 -5.73 4.53 -14.70
CA GLN A 143 -4.62 3.60 -14.88
C GLN A 143 -3.38 4.23 -15.52
N PRO A 144 -3.47 5.07 -16.60
CA PRO A 144 -2.31 5.74 -17.16
C PRO A 144 -1.64 6.71 -16.18
N LEU A 145 -2.43 7.38 -15.33
CA LEU A 145 -1.91 8.25 -14.27
C LEU A 145 -1.07 7.47 -13.27
N ARG A 146 -1.56 6.29 -12.86
CA ARG A 146 -0.86 5.39 -11.95
C ARG A 146 0.47 4.91 -12.53
N GLU A 147 0.49 4.52 -13.81
CA GLU A 147 1.70 4.08 -14.50
C GLU A 147 2.74 5.21 -14.61
N ASN A 148 2.31 6.40 -15.01
CA ASN A 148 3.18 7.57 -15.10
C ASN A 148 3.72 8.01 -13.74
N ALA A 149 2.92 7.95 -12.67
CA ALA A 149 3.35 8.23 -11.31
C ALA A 149 4.42 7.24 -10.85
N GLY A 150 4.23 5.93 -11.12
CA GLY A 150 5.20 4.89 -10.82
C GLY A 150 6.55 5.12 -11.50
N GLN A 151 6.55 5.50 -12.78
CA GLN A 151 7.77 5.87 -13.50
C GLN A 151 8.46 7.12 -12.93
N ALA A 152 7.70 8.01 -12.29
CA ALA A 152 8.23 9.20 -11.62
C ALA A 152 8.65 8.95 -10.15
N GLY A 153 8.67 7.69 -9.69
CA GLY A 153 9.08 7.31 -8.34
C GLY A 153 8.01 7.52 -7.28
N VAL A 154 6.73 7.57 -7.67
CA VAL A 154 5.58 7.66 -6.75
C VAL A 154 4.68 6.44 -6.94
N ASP A 155 4.57 5.61 -5.91
CA ASP A 155 3.56 4.54 -5.86
C ASP A 155 2.19 5.17 -5.63
N LEU A 156 1.38 5.22 -6.70
CA LEU A 156 0.01 5.70 -6.67
C LEU A 156 -0.94 4.51 -6.69
N SER A 157 -1.75 4.38 -5.64
CA SER A 157 -2.73 3.32 -5.52
C SER A 157 -4.10 3.84 -5.16
N PHE A 158 -5.12 3.09 -5.58
CA PHE A 158 -6.54 3.36 -5.34
C PHE A 158 -7.17 2.14 -4.69
N ASP A 159 -8.01 2.36 -3.69
CA ASP A 159 -8.84 1.33 -3.11
C ASP A 159 -10.19 1.88 -2.66
N SER A 160 -11.16 0.98 -2.51
CA SER A 160 -12.49 1.31 -2.04
C SER A 160 -12.85 0.40 -0.87
N ILE A 161 -13.30 0.98 0.24
CA ILE A 161 -13.78 0.25 1.41
C ILE A 161 -15.14 0.82 1.79
N GLY A 162 -16.18 0.06 1.50
CA GLY A 162 -17.53 0.56 1.65
C GLY A 162 -17.79 1.74 0.71
N ASN A 163 -18.27 2.83 1.28
CA ASN A 163 -18.50 4.09 0.57
C ASN A 163 -17.28 5.02 0.54
N ASP A 164 -16.18 4.61 1.15
CA ASP A 164 -14.95 5.38 1.15
C ASP A 164 -14.06 4.95 -0.04
N TRP A 165 -13.78 5.89 -0.93
CA TRP A 165 -12.75 5.75 -1.95
C TRP A 165 -11.47 6.44 -1.50
N ARG A 166 -10.33 5.77 -1.69
CA ARG A 166 -9.04 6.20 -1.16
C ARG A 166 -7.99 6.29 -2.25
N VAL A 167 -7.14 7.28 -2.09
CA VAL A 167 -5.95 7.49 -2.91
C VAL A 167 -4.74 7.54 -1.98
N LYS A 168 -3.73 6.77 -2.32
CA LYS A 168 -2.45 6.73 -1.62
C LYS A 168 -1.34 7.04 -2.60
N MET A 169 -0.49 8.00 -2.26
CA MET A 169 0.75 8.34 -2.96
C MET A 169 1.90 8.18 -1.97
N VAL A 170 2.91 7.39 -2.31
CA VAL A 170 4.11 7.19 -1.49
C VAL A 170 5.33 7.18 -2.39
N GLY A 171 6.38 7.89 -2.01
CA GLY A 171 7.63 7.97 -2.76
C GLY A 171 8.16 9.39 -2.86
N LEU A 172 8.80 9.73 -3.96
CA LEU A 172 9.40 11.05 -4.17
C LEU A 172 8.37 12.17 -4.05
N HIS A 173 8.60 13.11 -3.14
CA HIS A 173 7.63 14.19 -2.87
C HIS A 173 7.54 15.23 -3.99
N GLN A 174 8.61 15.39 -4.80
CA GLN A 174 8.70 16.43 -5.83
C GLN A 174 7.60 16.32 -6.90
N PRO A 175 7.28 15.15 -7.49
CA PRO A 175 6.23 15.04 -8.51
C PRO A 175 4.81 15.00 -7.93
N MET A 176 4.62 14.75 -6.61
CA MET A 176 3.30 14.57 -6.01
C MET A 176 2.30 15.72 -6.28
N PRO A 177 2.67 17.00 -6.23
CA PRO A 177 1.72 18.06 -6.54
C PRO A 177 1.20 18.03 -7.98
N ALA A 178 2.07 17.69 -8.95
CA ALA A 178 1.69 17.57 -10.35
C ALA A 178 0.79 16.33 -10.59
N ILE A 179 1.08 15.23 -9.90
CA ILE A 179 0.27 14.02 -9.93
C ILE A 179 -1.12 14.30 -9.34
N LEU A 180 -1.19 15.04 -8.22
CA LEU A 180 -2.46 15.43 -7.61
C LEU A 180 -3.29 16.36 -8.51
N ASP A 181 -2.63 17.28 -9.22
CA ASP A 181 -3.29 18.14 -10.22
C ASP A 181 -3.88 17.33 -11.37
N GLU A 182 -3.14 16.35 -11.86
CA GLU A 182 -3.62 15.45 -12.91
C GLU A 182 -4.75 14.57 -12.41
N LEU A 183 -4.66 14.05 -11.20
CA LEU A 183 -5.76 13.31 -10.56
C LEU A 183 -7.03 14.19 -10.51
N ALA A 184 -6.92 15.42 -10.05
CA ALA A 184 -8.08 16.32 -9.97
C ALA A 184 -8.74 16.57 -11.34
N ARG A 185 -7.95 16.62 -12.42
CA ARG A 185 -8.46 16.72 -13.79
C ARG A 185 -9.11 15.42 -14.26
N SER A 186 -8.48 14.28 -13.97
CA SER A 186 -8.94 12.97 -14.39
C SER A 186 -10.20 12.49 -13.66
N LEU A 187 -10.52 13.06 -12.49
CA LEU A 187 -11.75 12.76 -11.76
C LEU A 187 -13.00 13.42 -12.36
N ASN A 188 -12.82 14.38 -13.27
CA ASN A 188 -13.90 15.03 -14.01
C ASN A 188 -13.66 14.86 -15.52
N PRO A 189 -13.56 13.63 -16.04
CA PRO A 189 -13.30 13.40 -17.46
C PRO A 189 -14.53 13.81 -18.29
N PRO A 190 -14.34 14.20 -19.57
CA PRO A 190 -15.42 14.25 -20.52
C PRO A 190 -16.10 12.87 -20.64
N GLU A 191 -17.42 12.84 -20.86
CA GLU A 191 -18.20 11.59 -20.93
C GLU A 191 -17.65 10.59 -21.99
N ASP A 192 -17.04 11.10 -23.06
CA ASP A 192 -16.51 10.30 -24.16
C ASP A 192 -15.18 9.55 -23.83
N ASP A 193 -14.50 9.88 -22.73
CA ASP A 193 -13.21 9.29 -22.39
C ASP A 193 -13.31 8.04 -21.50
N LEU A 194 -14.51 7.67 -21.07
CA LEU A 194 -14.73 6.52 -20.21
C LEU A 194 -14.74 5.20 -21.01
N ARG A 195 -13.59 4.55 -21.12
CA ARG A 195 -13.44 3.25 -21.80
C ARG A 195 -13.52 2.08 -20.83
N PRO A 196 -14.07 0.92 -21.25
CA PRO A 196 -13.95 -0.30 -20.47
C PRO A 196 -12.47 -0.67 -20.31
N GLY A 197 -12.07 -0.98 -19.10
CA GLY A 197 -10.68 -1.35 -18.80
C GLY A 197 -10.35 -2.78 -19.17
N PRO A 198 -9.06 -3.15 -19.10
CA PRO A 198 -8.61 -4.52 -19.33
C PRO A 198 -9.24 -5.48 -18.30
N ALA A 199 -9.43 -6.73 -18.70
CA ALA A 199 -9.91 -7.78 -17.81
C ALA A 199 -8.98 -7.93 -16.60
N ALA A 200 -9.58 -8.17 -15.43
CA ALA A 200 -8.82 -8.35 -14.18
C ALA A 200 -7.84 -9.52 -14.31
N THR A 201 -6.61 -9.31 -13.87
CA THR A 201 -5.59 -10.35 -13.83
C THR A 201 -6.00 -11.44 -12.82
N PRO A 202 -5.89 -12.75 -13.19
CA PRO A 202 -6.16 -13.83 -12.27
C PRO A 202 -5.30 -13.74 -11.01
N MET A 203 -5.93 -13.85 -9.83
CA MET A 203 -5.26 -13.84 -8.55
C MET A 203 -5.46 -15.16 -7.83
N ILE A 204 -4.44 -15.62 -7.08
CA ILE A 204 -4.58 -16.78 -6.19
C ILE A 204 -5.61 -16.50 -5.09
N ALA A 205 -6.28 -17.56 -4.61
CA ALA A 205 -7.42 -17.45 -3.69
C ALA A 205 -7.14 -16.61 -2.44
N ILE A 206 -5.98 -16.81 -1.78
CA ILE A 206 -5.63 -16.04 -0.57
C ILE A 206 -5.48 -14.54 -0.84
N ARG A 207 -5.03 -14.13 -2.02
CA ARG A 207 -4.95 -12.72 -2.40
C ARG A 207 -6.33 -12.12 -2.67
N GLN A 208 -7.25 -12.91 -3.22
CA GLN A 208 -8.65 -12.48 -3.38
C GLN A 208 -9.30 -12.23 -2.03
N LEU A 209 -9.09 -13.14 -1.04
CA LEU A 209 -9.56 -12.96 0.33
C LEU A 209 -8.97 -11.70 0.99
N LEU A 210 -7.66 -11.47 0.84
CA LEU A 210 -7.01 -10.26 1.37
C LEU A 210 -7.55 -8.98 0.75
N LYS A 211 -7.91 -9.00 -0.54
CA LYS A 211 -8.51 -7.87 -1.23
C LYS A 211 -9.95 -7.62 -0.78
N ALA A 212 -10.70 -8.67 -0.51
CA ALA A 212 -12.10 -8.57 -0.08
C ALA A 212 -12.26 -8.23 1.42
N LEU A 213 -11.28 -8.58 2.25
CA LEU A 213 -11.33 -8.42 3.71
C LEU A 213 -11.76 -7.02 4.18
N PRO A 214 -11.23 -5.90 3.64
CA PRO A 214 -11.65 -4.57 4.07
C PRO A 214 -13.15 -4.30 3.84
N ALA A 215 -13.70 -4.74 2.73
CA ALA A 215 -15.12 -4.59 2.42
C ALA A 215 -16.00 -5.45 3.35
N CYS A 216 -15.56 -6.67 3.64
CA CYS A 216 -16.23 -7.54 4.61
C CYS A 216 -16.28 -6.91 6.01
N CYS A 217 -15.17 -6.28 6.45
CA CYS A 217 -15.11 -5.58 7.74
C CYS A 217 -15.99 -4.31 7.78
N ALA A 218 -16.20 -3.67 6.64
CA ALA A 218 -17.03 -2.46 6.58
C ALA A 218 -18.56 -2.75 6.70
N GLY A 219 -18.97 -4.01 6.56
CA GLY A 219 -20.38 -4.40 6.66
C GLY A 219 -21.28 -3.81 5.56
N VAL A 220 -20.70 -3.41 4.44
CA VAL A 220 -21.44 -2.76 3.36
C VAL A 220 -22.27 -3.80 2.62
N GLN A 221 -23.59 -3.64 2.72
CA GLN A 221 -24.52 -4.38 1.87
C GLN A 221 -24.43 -3.85 0.43
N PRO A 222 -24.41 -4.72 -0.59
CA PRO A 222 -24.48 -4.27 -1.96
C PRO A 222 -25.78 -3.47 -2.17
N HIS A 223 -25.63 -2.20 -2.57
CA HIS A 223 -26.77 -1.37 -2.90
C HIS A 223 -27.48 -1.93 -4.12
N THR A 224 -28.74 -2.32 -3.94
CA THR A 224 -29.60 -2.88 -5.01
C THR A 224 -30.02 -1.85 -6.07
N GLN A 225 -29.89 -0.56 -5.79
CA GLN A 225 -30.04 0.53 -6.75
C GLN A 225 -29.03 1.63 -6.39
N ALA A 226 -27.91 1.67 -7.11
CA ALA A 226 -26.93 2.73 -6.91
C ALA A 226 -27.48 4.04 -7.50
N PRO A 227 -27.65 5.12 -6.70
CA PRO A 227 -27.85 6.46 -7.25
C PRO A 227 -26.65 6.79 -8.14
N SER A 228 -26.86 7.58 -9.19
CA SER A 228 -25.73 8.07 -9.99
C SER A 228 -24.76 8.82 -9.09
N MET A 229 -23.47 8.47 -9.21
CA MET A 229 -22.41 9.11 -8.46
C MET A 229 -22.40 10.62 -8.70
N SER A 230 -22.28 11.41 -7.63
CA SER A 230 -22.21 12.87 -7.72
C SER A 230 -21.12 13.44 -6.81
N TRP A 231 -20.16 14.14 -7.41
CA TRP A 231 -19.13 14.86 -6.66
C TRP A 231 -19.68 15.97 -5.77
N THR A 232 -20.86 16.52 -6.05
CA THR A 232 -21.45 17.61 -5.25
C THR A 232 -21.77 17.19 -3.82
N ARG A 233 -22.04 15.89 -3.59
CA ARG A 233 -22.32 15.30 -2.28
C ARG A 233 -21.10 14.62 -1.65
N ALA A 234 -20.08 14.38 -2.44
CA ALA A 234 -18.85 13.76 -1.96
C ALA A 234 -18.13 14.67 -0.96
N ARG A 235 -17.60 14.08 0.11
CA ARG A 235 -16.75 14.75 1.10
C ARG A 235 -15.38 14.08 1.10
N TRP A 236 -14.31 14.88 1.28
CA TRP A 236 -12.97 14.34 1.31
C TRP A 236 -12.12 14.92 2.43
N GLU A 237 -11.16 14.12 2.87
CA GLU A 237 -10.09 14.53 3.77
C GLU A 237 -8.75 13.93 3.31
N GLY A 238 -7.65 14.43 3.88
CA GLY A 238 -6.32 13.93 3.57
C GLY A 238 -5.29 14.16 4.67
N LEU A 239 -4.20 13.40 4.56
CA LEU A 239 -3.03 13.47 5.44
C LEU A 239 -1.76 13.39 4.59
N GLY A 240 -0.95 14.44 4.66
CA GLY A 240 0.41 14.46 4.14
C GLY A 240 1.41 14.14 5.25
N ILE A 241 2.42 13.33 4.94
CA ILE A 241 3.40 12.85 5.91
C ILE A 241 4.79 12.97 5.30
N GLY A 242 5.72 13.57 6.05
CA GLY A 242 7.10 13.68 5.64
C GLY A 242 7.34 14.62 4.45
N LEU A 243 6.48 15.60 4.26
CA LEU A 243 6.52 16.50 3.11
C LEU A 243 7.17 17.84 3.51
N PRO A 244 8.09 18.38 2.71
CA PRO A 244 8.67 19.69 2.98
C PRO A 244 7.65 20.81 2.75
N ALA A 245 7.82 21.95 3.43
CA ALA A 245 6.85 23.04 3.44
C ALA A 245 6.47 23.58 2.04
N HIS A 246 7.41 23.58 1.10
CA HIS A 246 7.12 24.01 -0.28
C HIS A 246 6.21 23.00 -1.00
N CYS A 247 6.38 21.70 -0.75
CA CYS A 247 5.52 20.64 -1.28
C CYS A 247 4.13 20.70 -0.65
N GLU A 248 4.03 20.92 0.67
CA GLU A 248 2.74 21.10 1.35
C GLU A 248 1.94 22.27 0.74
N ALA A 249 2.58 23.40 0.48
CA ALA A 249 1.91 24.55 -0.12
C ALA A 249 1.41 24.24 -1.55
N ALA A 250 2.20 23.52 -2.34
CA ALA A 250 1.83 23.10 -3.68
C ALA A 250 0.69 22.08 -3.65
N LEU A 251 0.73 21.10 -2.73
CA LEU A 251 -0.34 20.11 -2.54
C LEU A 251 -1.65 20.75 -2.06
N LYS A 252 -1.60 21.72 -1.14
CA LYS A 252 -2.79 22.51 -0.76
C LYS A 252 -3.42 23.22 -1.95
N SER A 253 -2.59 23.78 -2.82
CA SER A 253 -3.06 24.44 -4.04
C SER A 253 -3.68 23.44 -5.05
N ALA A 254 -3.09 22.25 -5.18
CA ALA A 254 -3.63 21.19 -6.02
C ALA A 254 -4.93 20.62 -5.44
N ALA A 255 -4.97 20.38 -4.14
CA ALA A 255 -6.14 19.86 -3.43
C ALA A 255 -7.37 20.78 -3.52
N ALA A 256 -7.17 22.09 -3.70
CA ALA A 256 -8.28 23.01 -3.91
C ALA A 256 -9.09 22.74 -5.19
N ARG A 257 -8.53 21.96 -6.14
CA ARG A 257 -9.19 21.52 -7.38
C ARG A 257 -9.85 20.16 -7.29
N LEU A 258 -9.65 19.43 -6.19
CA LEU A 258 -10.28 18.13 -5.98
C LEU A 258 -11.80 18.26 -5.96
N PRO A 259 -12.53 17.32 -6.59
CA PRO A 259 -13.97 17.33 -6.56
C PRO A 259 -14.49 16.96 -5.16
N GLY A 260 -15.67 17.43 -4.83
CA GLY A 260 -16.30 17.23 -3.53
C GLY A 260 -16.02 18.35 -2.54
N GLN A 261 -16.54 18.19 -1.33
CA GLN A 261 -16.40 19.15 -0.24
C GLN A 261 -15.28 18.70 0.71
N PRO A 262 -14.28 19.56 1.00
CA PRO A 262 -13.31 19.27 2.06
C PRO A 262 -14.02 19.24 3.42
N ASP A 263 -13.83 18.15 4.17
CA ASP A 263 -14.45 17.96 5.48
C ASP A 263 -13.60 16.99 6.32
N THR A 264 -13.74 17.04 7.63
CA THR A 264 -13.17 16.00 8.50
C THR A 264 -14.17 14.86 8.59
N LEU A 265 -13.78 13.68 8.11
CA LEU A 265 -14.65 12.52 8.04
C LEU A 265 -14.52 11.68 9.31
N GLU A 266 -15.63 11.48 9.99
CA GLU A 266 -15.65 10.51 11.09
C GLU A 266 -15.49 9.08 10.55
N GLY A 267 -14.74 8.24 11.27
CA GLY A 267 -14.61 6.83 10.95
C GLY A 267 -15.97 6.12 11.15
N GLU A 268 -16.53 5.56 10.10
CA GLU A 268 -17.65 4.61 10.24
C GLU A 268 -17.10 3.24 10.57
N PHE A 269 -17.53 2.69 11.70
CA PHE A 269 -17.10 1.37 12.14
C PHE A 269 -18.29 0.53 12.53
N ALA A 270 -18.41 -0.63 11.89
CA ALA A 270 -19.18 -1.70 12.46
C ALA A 270 -18.42 -2.26 13.67
N SER A 271 -19.04 -2.30 14.84
CA SER A 271 -18.47 -3.06 15.96
C SER A 271 -18.51 -4.54 15.61
N LEU A 272 -17.34 -5.12 15.35
CA LEU A 272 -17.20 -6.54 15.05
C LEU A 272 -16.96 -7.38 16.31
N SER A 273 -16.82 -6.73 17.47
CA SER A 273 -16.59 -7.42 18.74
C SER A 273 -17.72 -8.36 19.09
N GLY A 274 -17.37 -9.60 19.42
CA GLY A 274 -18.34 -10.64 19.79
C GLY A 274 -19.17 -11.21 18.64
N GLN A 275 -18.89 -10.84 17.39
CA GLN A 275 -19.57 -11.37 16.23
C GLN A 275 -18.66 -12.35 15.46
N HIS A 276 -19.26 -13.47 15.01
CA HIS A 276 -18.63 -14.38 14.07
C HIS A 276 -19.24 -14.16 12.70
N LEU A 277 -18.51 -13.46 11.83
CA LEU A 277 -18.92 -13.20 10.47
C LEU A 277 -18.22 -14.18 9.54
N TRP A 278 -18.99 -14.82 8.67
CA TRP A 278 -18.50 -15.74 7.67
C TRP A 278 -18.78 -15.19 6.26
N HIS A 279 -17.76 -15.09 5.45
CA HIS A 279 -17.87 -14.63 4.07
C HIS A 279 -17.23 -15.64 3.14
N GLU A 280 -17.98 -16.08 2.14
CA GLU A 280 -17.50 -16.97 1.10
C GLU A 280 -17.24 -16.19 -0.18
N ILE A 281 -16.08 -16.46 -0.81
CA ILE A 281 -15.74 -15.94 -2.11
C ILE A 281 -15.62 -17.12 -3.06
N ASN A 282 -16.53 -17.19 -4.02
CA ASN A 282 -16.44 -18.21 -5.08
C ASN A 282 -15.29 -17.87 -6.03
N THR A 283 -14.44 -18.84 -6.27
CA THR A 283 -13.30 -18.73 -7.17
C THR A 283 -13.18 -20.04 -7.96
N ASP A 284 -12.64 -19.95 -9.18
CA ASP A 284 -12.29 -21.12 -9.99
C ASP A 284 -10.99 -21.82 -9.51
N ALA A 285 -10.39 -21.32 -8.39
CA ALA A 285 -9.19 -21.93 -7.83
C ALA A 285 -9.51 -23.30 -7.23
N LEU A 286 -8.63 -24.28 -7.50
CA LEU A 286 -8.74 -25.64 -6.97
C LEU A 286 -8.32 -25.75 -5.50
N ASP A 287 -7.52 -24.79 -5.04
CA ASP A 287 -6.97 -24.76 -3.69
C ASP A 287 -7.97 -24.19 -2.69
N ALA A 288 -8.05 -24.81 -1.52
CA ALA A 288 -8.76 -24.25 -0.38
C ALA A 288 -7.95 -23.09 0.25
N ALA A 289 -8.59 -21.96 0.49
CA ALA A 289 -7.96 -20.82 1.17
C ALA A 289 -8.87 -20.29 2.29
N LEU A 290 -8.27 -19.96 3.42
CA LEU A 290 -8.94 -19.38 4.57
C LEU A 290 -8.15 -18.19 5.09
N LEU A 291 -8.87 -17.12 5.39
CA LEU A 291 -8.38 -15.92 6.04
C LEU A 291 -9.21 -15.64 7.28
N LEU A 292 -8.59 -15.66 8.45
CA LEU A 292 -9.21 -15.31 9.71
C LEU A 292 -8.71 -13.94 10.18
N PHE A 293 -9.63 -13.02 10.46
CA PHE A 293 -9.32 -11.72 11.02
C PHE A 293 -9.98 -11.57 12.39
N CYS A 294 -9.17 -11.31 13.41
CA CYS A 294 -9.60 -11.13 14.80
C CYS A 294 -9.33 -9.68 15.21
N PRO A 295 -10.32 -8.78 15.13
CA PRO A 295 -10.14 -7.37 15.49
C PRO A 295 -9.94 -7.20 17.00
N THR A 296 -9.29 -6.09 17.39
CA THR A 296 -9.21 -5.65 18.79
C THR A 296 -10.60 -5.43 19.37
N PRO A 297 -10.81 -5.69 20.67
CA PRO A 297 -12.09 -5.43 21.33
C PRO A 297 -12.50 -3.95 21.29
N THR A 298 -11.52 -3.08 21.48
CA THR A 298 -11.67 -1.62 21.41
C THR A 298 -10.60 -1.01 20.49
N ARG A 299 -10.66 0.30 20.28
CA ARG A 299 -9.62 1.07 19.57
C ARG A 299 -8.60 1.70 20.48
N SER A 300 -8.49 1.22 21.71
CA SER A 300 -7.48 1.75 22.63
C SER A 300 -6.07 1.39 22.18
N LEU A 301 -5.12 2.26 22.48
CA LEU A 301 -3.70 1.96 22.25
C LEU A 301 -3.24 0.74 23.05
N ALA A 302 -3.82 0.50 24.21
CA ALA A 302 -3.52 -0.67 25.02
C ALA A 302 -3.92 -1.98 24.33
N ASP A 303 -5.13 -2.03 23.75
CA ASP A 303 -5.57 -3.20 22.98
C ASP A 303 -4.72 -3.38 21.72
N GLU A 304 -4.39 -2.30 21.03
CA GLU A 304 -3.51 -2.36 19.88
C GLU A 304 -2.13 -2.88 20.23
N ALA A 305 -1.51 -2.37 21.29
CA ALA A 305 -0.22 -2.84 21.78
C ALA A 305 -0.26 -4.32 22.16
N ALA A 306 -1.31 -4.77 22.86
CA ALA A 306 -1.52 -6.17 23.21
C ALA A 306 -1.63 -7.07 21.97
N TRP A 307 -2.39 -6.65 20.93
CA TRP A 307 -2.51 -7.39 19.68
C TRP A 307 -1.20 -7.45 18.90
N ARG A 308 -0.40 -6.40 18.93
CA ARG A 308 0.93 -6.39 18.29
C ARG A 308 1.91 -7.30 18.99
N LEU A 309 1.92 -7.31 20.32
CA LEU A 309 2.70 -8.24 21.14
C LEU A 309 2.27 -9.68 20.86
N LEU A 310 0.97 -9.94 20.87
CA LEU A 310 0.42 -11.26 20.60
C LEU A 310 0.77 -11.73 19.18
N ALA A 311 0.66 -10.85 18.16
CA ALA A 311 1.06 -11.18 16.80
C ALA A 311 2.54 -11.56 16.71
N HIS A 312 3.40 -10.81 17.40
CA HIS A 312 4.83 -11.08 17.43
C HIS A 312 5.13 -12.45 18.07
N LEU A 313 4.47 -12.74 19.18
CA LEU A 313 4.59 -14.03 19.87
C LEU A 313 4.12 -15.20 18.99
N LEU A 314 3.04 -15.04 18.25
CA LEU A 314 2.39 -16.11 17.52
C LEU A 314 2.98 -16.41 16.14
N GLN A 315 3.68 -15.45 15.54
CA GLN A 315 4.14 -15.56 14.15
C GLN A 315 5.04 -16.78 13.94
N GLY A 316 6.02 -16.97 14.78
CA GLY A 316 6.94 -18.11 14.73
C GLY A 316 6.23 -19.46 14.98
N PRO A 317 5.55 -19.65 16.12
CA PRO A 317 4.82 -20.87 16.45
C PRO A 317 3.76 -21.24 15.41
N PHE A 318 3.00 -20.26 14.87
CA PHE A 318 2.00 -20.51 13.84
C PHE A 318 2.63 -21.05 12.56
N TYR A 319 3.67 -20.39 12.07
CA TYR A 319 4.37 -20.81 10.86
C TYR A 319 4.99 -22.22 11.07
N GLN A 320 5.68 -22.43 12.19
CA GLN A 320 6.29 -23.71 12.53
C GLN A 320 5.24 -24.83 12.53
N ARG A 321 4.12 -24.61 13.21
CA ARG A 321 3.07 -25.63 13.33
C ARG A 321 2.39 -25.92 12.00
N VAL A 322 1.94 -24.90 11.28
CA VAL A 322 1.07 -25.09 10.10
C VAL A 322 1.88 -25.39 8.84
N ARG A 323 3.03 -24.68 8.66
CA ARG A 323 3.83 -24.82 7.44
C ARG A 323 4.87 -25.94 7.54
N VAL A 324 5.53 -26.07 8.69
CA VAL A 324 6.68 -26.98 8.83
C VAL A 324 6.23 -28.36 9.33
N GLU A 325 5.52 -28.43 10.45
CA GLU A 325 5.13 -29.70 11.06
C GLU A 325 3.97 -30.38 10.32
N LEU A 326 2.90 -29.64 10.09
CA LEU A 326 1.69 -30.18 9.46
C LEU A 326 1.74 -30.14 7.94
N GLN A 327 2.60 -29.32 7.34
CA GLN A 327 2.78 -29.15 5.90
C GLN A 327 1.46 -28.90 5.15
N ILE A 328 0.52 -28.18 5.77
CA ILE A 328 -0.85 -28.02 5.31
C ILE A 328 -0.92 -27.20 4.02
N GLY A 329 -0.11 -26.15 3.89
CA GLY A 329 -0.23 -25.24 2.77
C GLY A 329 1.08 -24.59 2.35
N TYR A 330 1.08 -23.95 1.19
CA TYR A 330 2.22 -23.20 0.66
C TYR A 330 2.16 -21.70 0.97
N ALA A 331 0.98 -21.13 1.17
CA ALA A 331 0.81 -19.79 1.68
C ALA A 331 0.30 -19.88 3.13
N VAL A 332 1.20 -19.64 4.09
CA VAL A 332 0.92 -19.66 5.53
C VAL A 332 1.55 -18.43 6.15
N PHE A 333 0.74 -17.59 6.78
CA PHE A 333 1.20 -16.38 7.45
C PHE A 333 0.25 -15.97 8.59
N SER A 334 0.81 -15.25 9.55
CA SER A 334 0.05 -14.54 10.58
C SER A 334 0.71 -13.19 10.86
N GLY A 335 -0.03 -12.26 11.44
CA GLY A 335 0.49 -10.95 11.79
C GLY A 335 -0.60 -9.95 12.15
N VAL A 336 -0.21 -8.69 12.31
CA VAL A 336 -1.15 -7.58 12.51
C VAL A 336 -1.63 -7.03 11.17
N ARG A 337 -2.92 -6.74 11.08
CA ARG A 337 -3.51 -5.98 9.99
C ARG A 337 -4.35 -4.84 10.56
N GLN A 338 -4.18 -3.65 9.97
CA GLN A 338 -5.05 -2.51 10.25
C GLN A 338 -5.99 -2.26 9.08
N ILE A 339 -7.26 -2.11 9.37
CA ILE A 339 -8.32 -1.89 8.39
C ILE A 339 -9.21 -0.77 8.90
N ASN A 340 -9.26 0.35 8.19
CA ASN A 340 -10.06 1.51 8.60
C ASN A 340 -9.80 1.99 10.03
N GLY A 341 -8.55 1.96 10.49
CA GLY A 341 -8.19 2.33 11.85
C GLY A 341 -8.53 1.27 12.91
N GLN A 342 -9.00 0.10 12.52
CA GLN A 342 -9.15 -1.04 13.42
C GLN A 342 -7.98 -2.00 13.27
N THR A 343 -7.29 -2.27 14.36
CA THR A 343 -6.20 -3.26 14.42
C THR A 343 -6.78 -4.65 14.66
N GLY A 344 -6.19 -5.66 14.07
CA GLY A 344 -6.57 -7.05 14.29
C GLY A 344 -5.45 -8.03 13.98
N LEU A 345 -5.57 -9.24 14.51
CA LEU A 345 -4.74 -10.39 14.16
C LEU A 345 -5.27 -11.03 12.88
N LEU A 346 -4.37 -11.34 11.98
CA LEU A 346 -4.67 -11.98 10.71
C LEU A 346 -3.95 -13.31 10.64
N PHE A 347 -4.68 -14.36 10.26
CA PHE A 347 -4.14 -15.69 9.95
C PHE A 347 -4.58 -16.08 8.55
N GLY A 348 -3.64 -16.44 7.69
CA GLY A 348 -3.93 -16.85 6.31
C GLY A 348 -3.31 -18.20 6.00
N VAL A 349 -4.09 -19.10 5.38
CA VAL A 349 -3.66 -20.41 4.93
C VAL A 349 -4.26 -20.70 3.57
N GLN A 350 -3.43 -21.12 2.59
CA GLN A 350 -3.88 -21.69 1.33
C GLN A 350 -3.25 -23.05 1.12
N SER A 351 -4.08 -24.04 0.83
CA SER A 351 -3.69 -25.44 0.73
C SER A 351 -4.22 -26.11 -0.53
N PRO A 352 -3.39 -26.86 -1.25
CA PRO A 352 -3.82 -27.68 -2.37
C PRO A 352 -4.38 -29.06 -1.95
N SER A 353 -4.18 -29.46 -0.69
CA SER A 353 -4.43 -30.84 -0.23
C SER A 353 -5.38 -30.95 0.97
N VAL A 354 -5.56 -29.88 1.73
CA VAL A 354 -6.43 -29.87 2.91
C VAL A 354 -7.68 -29.06 2.63
N SER A 355 -8.84 -29.59 2.97
CA SER A 355 -10.13 -28.91 2.81
C SER A 355 -10.26 -27.69 3.72
N LEU A 356 -11.22 -26.83 3.40
CA LEU A 356 -11.50 -25.64 4.21
C LEU A 356 -11.82 -25.98 5.68
N ASP A 357 -12.62 -27.03 5.91
CA ASP A 357 -12.93 -27.52 7.27
C ASP A 357 -11.69 -28.02 8.00
N GLY A 358 -10.79 -28.71 7.29
CA GLY A 358 -9.52 -29.16 7.86
C GLY A 358 -8.62 -27.99 8.25
N ILE A 359 -8.50 -26.96 7.41
CA ILE A 359 -7.76 -25.73 7.73
C ILE A 359 -8.37 -25.05 8.96
N MET A 360 -9.69 -24.94 9.02
CA MET A 360 -10.41 -24.34 10.15
C MET A 360 -10.15 -25.09 11.45
N GLU A 361 -10.15 -26.42 11.43
CA GLU A 361 -9.89 -27.24 12.61
C GLU A 361 -8.46 -27.09 13.11
N HIS A 362 -7.49 -27.01 12.20
CA HIS A 362 -6.09 -26.74 12.57
C HIS A 362 -5.91 -25.34 13.18
N LEU A 363 -6.60 -24.33 12.64
CA LEU A 363 -6.61 -22.98 13.22
C LEU A 363 -7.22 -22.98 14.63
N ARG A 364 -8.38 -23.63 14.82
CA ARG A 364 -9.03 -23.74 16.14
C ARG A 364 -8.11 -24.43 17.15
N THR A 365 -7.48 -25.52 16.74
CA THR A 365 -6.53 -26.25 17.60
C THR A 365 -5.33 -25.37 17.98
N PHE A 366 -4.79 -24.59 17.04
CA PHE A 366 -3.71 -23.66 17.33
C PHE A 366 -4.16 -22.54 18.28
N LEU A 367 -5.31 -21.93 18.03
CA LEU A 367 -5.86 -20.87 18.89
C LEU A 367 -6.17 -21.35 20.31
N ALA A 368 -6.56 -22.60 20.47
CA ALA A 368 -6.76 -23.19 21.80
C ALA A 368 -5.46 -23.32 22.62
N GLN A 369 -4.30 -23.28 21.96
CA GLN A 369 -2.99 -23.32 22.62
C GLN A 369 -2.46 -21.93 23.04
N LEU A 370 -3.15 -20.84 22.66
CA LEU A 370 -2.71 -19.47 22.95
C LEU A 370 -2.42 -19.21 24.44
N PRO A 371 -3.27 -19.61 25.40
CA PRO A 371 -2.97 -19.38 26.81
C PRO A 371 -1.63 -20.00 27.23
N ALA A 372 -1.36 -21.23 26.81
CA ALA A 372 -0.11 -21.92 27.15
C ALA A 372 1.11 -21.24 26.44
N LEU A 373 0.97 -20.73 25.25
CA LEU A 373 2.02 -20.00 24.56
C LEU A 373 2.33 -18.64 25.23
N ILE A 374 1.30 -17.96 25.74
CA ILE A 374 1.45 -16.72 26.49
C ILE A 374 2.13 -16.99 27.83
N ASP A 375 1.69 -18.03 28.56
CA ASP A 375 2.25 -18.39 29.88
C ASP A 375 3.71 -18.85 29.77
N ALA A 376 4.08 -19.48 28.66
CA ALA A 376 5.46 -19.91 28.39
C ALA A 376 6.40 -18.75 27.98
N SER A 377 5.86 -17.58 27.69
CA SER A 377 6.67 -16.41 27.34
C SER A 377 7.07 -15.65 28.62
N ASP A 378 8.35 -15.73 28.99
CA ASP A 378 8.90 -15.11 30.22
C ASP A 378 8.85 -13.58 30.24
N ASN A 379 8.53 -12.92 29.10
CA ASN A 379 8.55 -11.45 29.00
C ASN A 379 7.59 -10.98 27.90
N LEU A 380 6.40 -10.53 28.30
CA LEU A 380 5.42 -9.94 27.37
C LEU A 380 5.85 -8.55 26.86
N GLY A 381 6.65 -7.82 27.61
CA GLY A 381 7.25 -6.56 27.17
C GLY A 381 8.40 -6.85 26.20
N HIS A 382 8.31 -6.38 24.94
CA HIS A 382 9.34 -6.64 23.95
C HIS A 382 10.04 -5.33 23.51
N PRO A 383 11.14 -4.92 24.19
CA PRO A 383 11.85 -3.68 23.84
C PRO A 383 12.24 -3.59 22.36
N ALA A 384 12.61 -4.73 21.76
CA ALA A 384 12.95 -4.79 20.34
C ALA A 384 11.74 -4.54 19.43
N LEU A 385 10.53 -4.99 19.83
CA LEU A 385 9.30 -4.67 19.12
C LEU A 385 8.95 -3.18 19.26
N ALA A 386 9.06 -2.64 20.47
CA ALA A 386 8.82 -1.22 20.72
C ALA A 386 9.76 -0.31 19.90
N GLN A 387 11.04 -0.69 19.78
CA GLN A 387 12.01 0.05 18.97
C GLN A 387 11.64 0.12 17.48
N GLN A 388 10.88 -0.85 16.95
CA GLN A 388 10.42 -0.82 15.55
C GLN A 388 9.46 0.33 15.26
N PHE A 389 8.82 0.91 16.29
CA PHE A 389 7.88 2.04 16.16
C PHE A 389 8.53 3.39 16.40
N THR A 390 9.85 3.47 16.52
CA THR A 390 10.53 4.76 16.54
C THR A 390 10.44 5.43 15.18
N ALA A 391 10.24 6.74 15.15
CA ALA A 391 10.12 7.50 13.91
C ALA A 391 11.35 7.34 12.98
N GLN A 392 12.53 7.03 13.54
CA GLN A 392 13.77 6.82 12.79
C GLN A 392 13.93 5.38 12.26
N ALA A 393 13.23 4.41 12.85
CA ALA A 393 13.37 3.01 12.45
C ALA A 393 12.44 2.60 11.31
N LEU A 394 11.37 3.38 11.05
CA LEU A 394 10.35 3.06 10.06
C LEU A 394 10.65 3.71 8.73
N PRO A 395 10.66 2.94 7.61
CA PRO A 395 10.57 3.52 6.27
C PRO A 395 9.33 4.40 6.15
N ILE A 396 9.42 5.48 5.37
CA ILE A 396 8.33 6.46 5.22
C ILE A 396 6.99 5.81 4.86
N ALA A 397 7.00 4.81 3.99
CA ALA A 397 5.80 4.08 3.58
C ALA A 397 5.09 3.38 4.76
N GLN A 398 5.86 2.81 5.70
CA GLN A 398 5.32 2.13 6.87
C GLN A 398 4.86 3.12 7.94
N ALA A 399 5.66 4.15 8.21
CA ALA A 399 5.29 5.22 9.13
C ALA A 399 4.01 5.91 8.67
N ALA A 400 3.91 6.20 7.38
CA ALA A 400 2.76 6.85 6.78
C ALA A 400 1.49 5.99 6.88
N GLU A 401 1.58 4.70 6.63
CA GLU A 401 0.44 3.79 6.78
C GLU A 401 -0.04 3.74 8.23
N LEU A 402 0.89 3.63 9.19
CA LEU A 402 0.55 3.63 10.62
C LEU A 402 -0.13 4.94 11.06
N LEU A 403 0.41 6.09 10.65
CA LEU A 403 -0.16 7.40 10.96
C LEU A 403 -1.52 7.62 10.29
N TRP A 404 -1.69 7.13 9.06
CA TRP A 404 -2.99 7.17 8.40
C TRP A 404 -4.04 6.32 9.13
N GLN A 405 -3.69 5.08 9.50
CA GLN A 405 -4.58 4.20 10.26
C GLN A 405 -4.88 4.78 11.66
N ALA A 406 -3.89 5.40 12.30
CA ALA A 406 -4.07 6.10 13.56
C ALA A 406 -5.08 7.26 13.44
N ARG A 407 -4.97 8.07 12.38
CA ARG A 407 -5.94 9.13 12.09
C ARG A 407 -7.35 8.58 11.92
N LEU A 408 -7.49 7.48 11.16
CA LEU A 408 -8.78 6.81 10.96
C LEU A 408 -9.35 6.24 12.27
N ALA A 409 -8.49 5.82 13.19
CA ALA A 409 -8.88 5.37 14.55
C ALA A 409 -9.23 6.51 15.50
N GLY A 410 -8.89 7.76 15.16
CA GLY A 410 -9.05 8.92 16.02
C GLY A 410 -7.92 9.10 17.03
N HIS A 411 -6.77 8.49 16.81
CA HIS A 411 -5.59 8.66 17.66
C HIS A 411 -4.90 10.02 17.44
N PRO A 412 -4.20 10.54 18.45
CA PRO A 412 -3.50 11.81 18.37
C PRO A 412 -2.25 11.72 17.45
N SER A 413 -1.68 12.90 17.13
CA SER A 413 -0.55 13.01 16.21
C SER A 413 0.77 12.40 16.72
N ASP A 414 0.92 12.21 18.02
CA ASP A 414 2.05 11.56 18.70
C ASP A 414 1.86 10.04 18.87
N TYR A 415 0.94 9.47 18.10
CA TYR A 415 0.55 8.06 18.15
C TYR A 415 1.73 7.08 18.15
N LEU A 416 2.75 7.28 17.31
CA LEU A 416 3.90 6.34 17.25
C LEU A 416 4.65 6.29 18.59
N ALA A 417 4.87 7.44 19.25
CA ALA A 417 5.50 7.50 20.54
C ALA A 417 4.64 6.86 21.65
N LEU A 418 3.34 7.10 21.60
CA LEU A 418 2.38 6.50 22.53
C LEU A 418 2.28 4.98 22.35
N LEU A 419 2.26 4.50 21.10
CA LEU A 419 2.26 3.07 20.80
C LEU A 419 3.56 2.40 21.25
N GLN A 420 4.70 3.02 20.98
CA GLN A 420 6.00 2.55 21.47
C GLN A 420 6.00 2.37 22.99
N HIS A 421 5.49 3.36 23.72
CA HIS A 421 5.40 3.31 25.18
C HIS A 421 4.42 2.23 25.68
N ALA A 422 3.31 2.02 24.96
CA ALA A 422 2.32 1.01 25.32
C ALA A 422 2.81 -0.44 25.09
N ILE A 423 3.80 -0.64 24.20
CA ILE A 423 4.41 -1.95 23.92
C ILE A 423 5.52 -2.28 24.94
N GLN A 424 6.16 -1.26 25.55
CA GLN A 424 7.19 -1.43 26.58
C GLN A 424 6.61 -1.95 27.90
#